data_09ee1434f855f22d26a12c09b2643d2a
#
_entry.id   09ee1434f855f22d26a12c09b2643d2a
#
_cell.length_a   1.000
_cell.length_b   1.000
_cell.length_c   1.000
_cell.angle_alpha   90.00
_cell.angle_beta   90.00
_cell.angle_gamma   90.00
#
_symmetry.space_group_name_H-M   'P 1'
#
loop_
_entity.id
_entity.type
_entity.pdbx_description
1 polymer ?
#
loop_
_entity_poly.entity_id
_entity_poly.type
_entity_poly.pdbx_seq_one_letter_code
_entity_poly.pdbx_strand_id
1 'polypeptide(L)'
;AIDAIEAAGKTVGSDIANGEIMVISFDTTHAGLQDVLDGKIECDVECNPLHGPRAEELIKKLEAGEDIDKLNYVDEEIFAHDDTVKSVKATNSLDEEKDFDVTPLTQDILDKRAY
;
A
#
# COMPACT_ATOMS: atom_id res chain seq x y z
N ALA A 1 -13.88 -2.74 -9.02
CA ALA A 1 -13.92 -1.35 -9.52
C ALA A 1 -13.52 -1.32 -11.00
N ILE A 2 -12.34 -1.85 -11.37
CA ILE A 2 -11.78 -1.82 -12.73
C ILE A 2 -12.80 -2.35 -13.76
N ASP A 3 -13.32 -3.57 -13.57
CA ASP A 3 -14.31 -4.17 -14.48
C ASP A 3 -15.56 -3.30 -14.68
N ALA A 4 -16.00 -2.60 -13.65
CA ALA A 4 -17.16 -1.72 -13.74
C ALA A 4 -16.85 -0.44 -14.55
N ILE A 5 -15.62 0.08 -14.44
CA ILE A 5 -15.16 1.21 -15.22
C ILE A 5 -15.08 0.83 -16.70
N GLU A 6 -14.47 -0.31 -17.01
CA GLU A 6 -14.36 -0.84 -18.37
C GLU A 6 -15.72 -1.18 -18.96
N ALA A 7 -16.62 -1.82 -18.19
CA ALA A 7 -17.97 -2.10 -18.63
C ALA A 7 -18.81 -0.85 -18.92
N ALA A 8 -18.47 0.28 -18.30
CA ALA A 8 -19.06 1.58 -18.60
C ALA A 8 -18.43 2.28 -19.83
N GLY A 9 -17.53 1.60 -20.57
CA GLY A 9 -16.85 2.12 -21.74
C GLY A 9 -15.81 3.21 -21.41
N LYS A 10 -15.26 3.16 -20.19
CA LYS A 10 -14.19 4.04 -19.74
C LYS A 10 -12.87 3.31 -19.71
N THR A 11 -11.77 4.06 -19.79
CA THR A 11 -10.41 3.54 -19.70
C THR A 11 -9.86 3.80 -18.30
N VAL A 12 -9.17 2.83 -17.75
CA VAL A 12 -8.40 2.98 -16.50
C VAL A 12 -6.97 3.40 -16.88
N GLY A 13 -6.42 4.36 -16.15
CA GLY A 13 -5.06 4.84 -16.37
C GLY A 13 -4.80 6.18 -15.69
N SER A 14 -3.62 6.74 -15.91
CA SER A 14 -3.15 7.97 -15.27
C SER A 14 -3.40 9.25 -16.11
N ASP A 15 -3.79 9.13 -17.37
CA ASP A 15 -4.05 10.28 -18.24
C ASP A 15 -5.45 10.87 -18.02
N ILE A 16 -5.65 11.41 -16.81
CA ILE A 16 -6.91 12.01 -16.39
C ILE A 16 -7.31 13.17 -17.31
N ALA A 17 -6.33 13.89 -17.84
CA ALA A 17 -6.59 15.03 -18.75
C ALA A 17 -7.28 14.59 -20.04
N ASN A 18 -7.04 13.37 -20.50
CA ASN A 18 -7.67 12.77 -21.68
C ASN A 18 -8.83 11.83 -21.32
N GLY A 19 -9.28 11.84 -20.08
CA GLY A 19 -10.51 11.16 -19.63
C GLY A 19 -10.33 9.75 -19.11
N GLU A 20 -9.10 9.34 -18.82
CA GLU A 20 -8.85 8.12 -18.09
C GLU A 20 -9.26 8.25 -16.61
N ILE A 21 -9.57 7.14 -15.99
CA ILE A 21 -9.95 7.05 -14.57
C ILE A 21 -8.78 6.44 -13.82
N MET A 22 -8.16 7.25 -12.96
CA MET A 22 -7.11 6.79 -12.07
C MET A 22 -7.71 5.94 -10.94
N VAL A 23 -7.11 4.78 -10.71
CA VAL A 23 -7.44 3.88 -9.60
C VAL A 23 -6.27 3.83 -8.65
N ILE A 24 -6.55 4.01 -7.36
CA ILE A 24 -5.63 3.71 -6.26
C ILE A 24 -6.28 2.67 -5.37
N SER A 25 -5.48 1.83 -4.74
CA SER A 25 -5.98 0.77 -3.87
C SER A 25 -5.20 0.65 -2.57
N PHE A 26 -5.67 -0.23 -1.70
CA PHE A 26 -5.08 -0.56 -0.42
C PHE A 26 -4.99 -2.07 -0.28
N ASP A 27 -4.20 -2.54 0.70
CA ASP A 27 -3.99 -3.91 1.13
C ASP A 27 -2.89 -4.66 0.39
N THR A 28 -2.41 -4.19 -0.75
CA THR A 28 -1.31 -4.76 -1.55
C THR A 28 -1.38 -6.28 -1.71
N THR A 29 -2.59 -6.80 -1.97
CA THR A 29 -2.76 -8.20 -2.29
C THR A 29 -2.02 -8.54 -3.58
N HIS A 30 -1.60 -9.80 -3.75
CA HIS A 30 -0.90 -10.23 -4.96
C HIS A 30 -1.66 -9.87 -6.25
N ALA A 31 -2.99 -10.01 -6.25
CA ALA A 31 -3.83 -9.63 -7.40
C ALA A 31 -3.87 -8.10 -7.62
N GLY A 32 -3.94 -7.31 -6.55
CA GLY A 32 -3.89 -5.84 -6.62
C GLY A 32 -2.56 -5.36 -7.18
N LEU A 33 -1.45 -5.92 -6.69
CA LEU A 33 -0.12 -5.58 -7.19
C LEU A 33 0.10 -6.03 -8.64
N GLN A 34 -0.52 -7.13 -9.08
CA GLN A 34 -0.51 -7.47 -10.50
C GLN A 34 -1.19 -6.40 -11.34
N ASP A 35 -2.33 -5.88 -10.89
CA ASP A 35 -3.01 -4.75 -11.56
C ASP A 35 -2.18 -3.46 -11.52
N VAL A 36 -1.32 -3.24 -10.50
CA VAL A 36 -0.32 -2.15 -10.49
C VAL A 36 0.71 -2.36 -11.59
N LEU A 37 1.30 -3.56 -11.72
CA LEU A 37 2.25 -3.87 -12.80
C LEU A 37 1.64 -3.71 -14.18
N ASP A 38 0.37 -4.07 -14.33
CA ASP A 38 -0.37 -3.96 -15.59
C ASP A 38 -0.79 -2.52 -15.92
N GLY A 39 -0.51 -1.55 -15.03
CA GLY A 39 -0.87 -0.14 -15.20
C GLY A 39 -2.35 0.17 -15.04
N LYS A 40 -3.11 -0.72 -14.40
CA LYS A 40 -4.54 -0.52 -14.12
C LYS A 40 -4.77 0.16 -12.77
N ILE A 41 -3.85 -0.01 -11.83
CA ILE A 41 -3.80 0.66 -10.54
C ILE A 41 -2.53 1.49 -10.52
N GLU A 42 -2.65 2.78 -10.26
CA GLU A 42 -1.52 3.69 -10.24
C GLU A 42 -0.68 3.53 -8.97
N CYS A 43 -1.35 3.30 -7.85
CA CYS A 43 -0.71 3.17 -6.55
C CYS A 43 -1.50 2.23 -5.65
N ASP A 44 -0.80 1.36 -4.92
CA ASP A 44 -1.37 0.51 -3.88
C ASP A 44 -0.63 0.72 -2.55
N VAL A 45 -1.38 1.03 -1.51
CA VAL A 45 -0.85 1.30 -0.16
C VAL A 45 -0.99 0.03 0.68
N GLU A 46 0.10 -0.42 1.24
CA GLU A 46 0.11 -1.64 2.04
C GLU A 46 -0.77 -1.50 3.29
N CYS A 47 -1.48 -2.58 3.61
CA CYS A 47 -2.04 -2.88 4.91
C CYS A 47 -1.72 -4.35 5.19
N ASN A 48 -0.59 -4.60 5.81
CA ASN A 48 0.00 -5.93 5.94
C ASN A 48 -0.84 -6.81 6.89
N PRO A 49 -1.36 -7.97 6.45
CA PRO A 49 -2.13 -8.87 7.31
C PRO A 49 -1.25 -9.70 8.26
N LEU A 50 0.08 -9.69 8.11
CA LEU A 50 1.00 -10.57 8.83
C LEU A 50 1.47 -9.98 10.17
N HIS A 51 0.56 -9.39 10.95
CA HIS A 51 0.88 -8.78 12.24
C HIS A 51 0.91 -9.76 13.43
N GLY A 52 0.61 -11.02 13.21
CA GLY A 52 0.57 -12.05 14.25
C GLY A 52 1.84 -12.12 15.12
N PRO A 53 3.05 -12.22 14.54
CA PRO A 53 4.29 -12.27 15.31
C PRO A 53 4.53 -11.02 16.17
N ARG A 54 4.18 -9.83 15.64
CA ARG A 54 4.29 -8.59 16.39
C ARG A 54 3.31 -8.54 17.57
N ALA A 55 2.07 -8.95 17.34
CA ALA A 55 1.08 -9.03 18.40
C ALA A 55 1.53 -10.02 19.50
N GLU A 56 2.07 -11.17 19.12
CA GLU A 56 2.63 -12.14 20.04
C GLU A 56 3.77 -11.56 20.90
N GLU A 57 4.68 -10.81 20.27
CA GLU A 57 5.78 -10.13 20.99
C GLU A 57 5.25 -9.15 22.04
N LEU A 58 4.29 -8.31 21.68
CA LEU A 58 3.68 -7.33 22.59
C LEU A 58 2.95 -8.02 23.75
N ILE A 59 2.23 -9.12 23.47
CA ILE A 59 1.57 -9.93 24.52
C ILE A 59 2.61 -10.48 25.51
N LYS A 60 3.70 -11.05 25.02
CA LYS A 60 4.78 -11.58 25.88
C LYS A 60 5.40 -10.51 26.77
N LYS A 61 5.61 -9.30 26.24
CA LYS A 61 6.10 -8.17 27.04
C LYS A 61 5.11 -7.79 28.15
N LEU A 62 3.82 -7.70 27.84
CA LEU A 62 2.78 -7.43 28.83
C LEU A 62 2.71 -8.51 29.91
N GLU A 63 2.80 -9.79 29.54
CA GLU A 63 2.82 -10.91 30.48
C GLU A 63 4.06 -10.89 31.38
N ALA A 64 5.18 -10.40 30.88
CA ALA A 64 6.40 -10.18 31.67
C ALA A 64 6.33 -8.94 32.58
N GLY A 65 5.25 -8.17 32.53
CA GLY A 65 5.09 -6.94 33.30
C GLY A 65 5.89 -5.77 32.76
N GLU A 66 6.29 -5.81 31.49
CA GLU A 66 6.96 -4.72 30.83
C GLU A 66 5.96 -3.66 30.36
N ASP A 67 6.37 -2.41 30.41
CA ASP A 67 5.60 -1.31 29.81
C ASP A 67 5.74 -1.36 28.28
N ILE A 68 4.62 -1.24 27.59
CA ILE A 68 4.59 -1.08 26.14
C ILE A 68 3.89 0.23 25.75
N ASP A 69 4.29 0.80 24.64
CA ASP A 69 3.61 1.97 24.09
C ASP A 69 2.17 1.64 23.70
N LYS A 70 1.25 2.58 23.93
CA LYS A 70 -0.14 2.42 23.51
C LYS A 70 -0.31 2.41 21.99
N LEU A 71 0.57 3.10 21.29
CA LEU A 71 0.60 3.20 19.83
C LEU A 71 1.84 2.48 19.33
N ASN A 72 1.64 1.40 18.60
CA ASN A 72 2.70 0.63 17.99
C ASN A 72 2.52 0.69 16.49
N TYR A 73 3.32 1.55 15.84
CA TYR A 73 3.32 1.68 14.40
C TYR A 73 4.05 0.51 13.74
N VAL A 74 3.59 0.16 12.56
CA VAL A 74 4.25 -0.78 11.66
C VAL A 74 4.76 -0.02 10.45
N ASP A 75 5.85 -0.48 9.89
CA ASP A 75 6.33 0.03 8.61
C ASP A 75 5.54 -0.66 7.51
N GLU A 76 4.90 0.14 6.69
CA GLU A 76 4.09 -0.27 5.54
C GLU A 76 4.69 0.36 4.28
N GLU A 77 4.49 -0.28 3.13
CA GLU A 77 5.04 0.16 1.87
C GLU A 77 3.96 0.81 0.98
N ILE A 78 4.40 1.69 0.10
CA ILE A 78 3.57 2.26 -0.97
C ILE A 78 4.18 1.81 -2.28
N PHE A 79 3.41 1.08 -3.08
CA PHE A 79 3.85 0.64 -4.40
C PHE A 79 3.17 1.47 -5.49
N ALA A 80 3.93 1.87 -6.49
CA ALA A 80 3.42 2.57 -7.65
C ALA A 80 3.77 1.84 -8.94
N HIS A 81 3.00 2.13 -9.99
CA HIS A 81 3.19 1.56 -11.32
C HIS A 81 4.55 1.94 -11.92
N ASP A 82 5.01 3.17 -11.67
CA ASP A 82 6.27 3.69 -12.19
C ASP A 82 7.09 4.44 -11.13
N ASP A 83 8.18 5.07 -11.55
CA ASP A 83 9.10 5.78 -10.69
C ASP A 83 8.94 7.32 -10.72
N THR A 84 7.81 7.81 -11.20
CA THR A 84 7.52 9.26 -11.34
C THR A 84 7.44 9.95 -9.99
N VAL A 85 6.81 9.29 -9.00
CA VAL A 85 6.71 9.78 -7.62
C VAL A 85 7.65 8.98 -6.74
N LYS A 86 8.59 9.66 -6.07
CA LYS A 86 9.58 9.01 -5.19
C LYS A 86 9.16 8.99 -3.72
N SER A 87 8.40 9.97 -3.31
CA SER A 87 7.87 10.06 -1.95
C SER A 87 6.59 10.89 -1.92
N VAL A 88 5.80 10.65 -0.90
CA VAL A 88 4.61 11.44 -0.59
C VAL A 88 4.68 11.96 0.84
N LYS A 89 4.18 13.18 1.07
CA LYS A 89 4.04 13.73 2.40
C LYS A 89 2.63 13.45 2.93
N ALA A 90 2.57 12.94 4.13
CA ALA A 90 1.30 12.74 4.83
C ALA A 90 1.45 13.04 6.32
N THR A 91 0.34 13.41 6.94
CA THR A 91 0.26 13.63 8.38
C THR A 91 -0.24 12.33 9.04
N ASN A 92 0.51 11.85 10.02
CA ASN A 92 0.13 10.67 10.78
C ASN A 92 -0.94 10.99 11.85
N SER A 93 -1.37 10.00 12.61
CA SER A 93 -2.37 10.15 13.67
C SER A 93 -1.89 10.97 14.89
N LEU A 94 -0.62 11.38 14.92
CA LEU A 94 -0.03 12.25 15.94
C LEU A 94 0.14 13.69 15.45
N ASP A 95 -0.48 14.05 14.32
CA ASP A 95 -0.33 15.34 13.65
C ASP A 95 1.13 15.67 13.24
N GLU A 96 1.95 14.62 13.03
CA GLU A 96 3.31 14.77 12.53
C GLU A 96 3.34 14.59 11.01
N GLU A 97 3.89 15.56 10.28
CA GLU A 97 4.15 15.42 8.86
C GLU A 97 5.38 14.53 8.65
N LYS A 98 5.25 13.53 7.80
CA LYS A 98 6.31 12.60 7.41
C LYS A 98 6.37 12.40 5.90
N ASP A 99 7.57 12.17 5.40
CA ASP A 99 7.78 11.68 4.05
C ASP A 99 7.71 10.15 4.06
N PHE A 100 6.95 9.59 3.14
CA PHE A 100 6.84 8.16 2.89
C PHE A 100 7.41 7.85 1.52
N ASP A 101 8.35 6.93 1.45
CA ASP A 101 8.94 6.49 0.19
C ASP A 101 7.89 5.75 -0.65
N VAL A 102 7.96 5.95 -1.96
CA VAL A 102 7.15 5.23 -2.95
C VAL A 102 8.07 4.31 -3.74
N THR A 103 7.75 3.03 -3.71
CA THR A 103 8.54 1.99 -4.37
C THR A 103 7.93 1.65 -5.72
N PRO A 104 8.65 1.86 -6.84
CA PRO A 104 8.22 1.37 -8.14
C PRO A 104 8.11 -0.15 -8.09
N LEU A 105 6.93 -0.68 -8.39
CA LEU A 105 6.70 -2.12 -8.34
C LEU A 105 7.43 -2.84 -9.49
N THR A 106 8.03 -3.97 -9.18
CA THR A 106 8.65 -4.86 -10.15
C THR A 106 8.14 -6.27 -9.99
N GLN A 107 8.26 -7.10 -11.05
CA GLN A 107 7.88 -8.50 -10.97
C GLN A 107 8.63 -9.24 -9.86
N ASP A 108 9.92 -8.92 -9.67
CA ASP A 108 10.74 -9.54 -8.62
C ASP A 108 10.24 -9.22 -7.20
N ILE A 109 9.71 -8.01 -6.99
CA ILE A 109 9.07 -7.64 -5.72
C ILE A 109 7.77 -8.43 -5.55
N LEU A 110 6.91 -8.47 -6.56
CA LEU A 110 5.64 -9.19 -6.52
C LEU A 110 5.85 -10.69 -6.24
N ASP A 111 6.80 -11.32 -6.92
CA ASP A 111 7.09 -12.76 -6.78
C ASP A 111 7.56 -13.16 -5.37
N LYS A 112 8.09 -12.20 -4.61
CA LYS A 112 8.57 -12.42 -3.24
C LYS A 112 7.52 -12.13 -2.16
N ARG A 113 6.37 -11.60 -2.52
CA ARG A 113 5.31 -11.26 -1.56
C ARG A 113 4.65 -12.52 -1.02
N ALA A 114 4.28 -12.47 0.26
CA ALA A 114 3.69 -13.60 0.98
C ALA A 114 2.15 -13.68 0.85
N TYR A 115 1.51 -12.64 0.27
CA TYR A 115 0.05 -12.54 0.14
C TYR A 115 -0.36 -11.70 -1.07
#